data_0fe21401318a284717aa7a4b51fc963a
#
_entry.id   0fe21401318a284717aa7a4b51fc963a
#
_cell.length_a   1.000
_cell.length_b   1.000
_cell.length_c   1.000
_cell.angle_alpha   90.00
_cell.angle_beta   90.00
_cell.angle_gamma   90.00
#
_symmetry.space_group_name_H-M   'P 1'
#
loop_
_entity.id
_entity.type
_entity.pdbx_description
1 polymer ?
#
loop_
_entity_poly.entity_id
_entity_poly.type
_entity_poly.pdbx_seq_one_letter_code
_entity_poly.pdbx_strand_id
1 'polypeptide(L)'
;LDLVYTAEIREKEGGSYGVNCSGSLSRYPKEQLVLQIVFQTDPAKKDKLSGIVIEQLNKMAKEGPSAEHMQKIKEYMLKKYKDAQKENSYWLGNLDEYFYTGIDYTKDYETLVNSITAKDVQEFLAKLMKQNNEIQVIMTVPEEEAK
;
A
#
# COMPACT_ATOMS: atom_id res chain seq x y z
N LEU A 1 -1.51 -5.48 1.41
CA LEU A 1 -1.43 -5.08 2.82
C LEU A 1 -2.77 -4.65 3.39
N ASP A 2 -3.58 -3.79 2.72
CA ASP A 2 -4.89 -3.35 3.24
C ASP A 2 -5.77 -4.50 3.74
N LEU A 3 -5.89 -5.58 2.97
CA LEU A 3 -6.68 -6.76 3.37
C LEU A 3 -6.16 -7.40 4.66
N VAL A 4 -4.82 -7.45 4.81
CA VAL A 4 -4.18 -8.01 6.00
C VAL A 4 -4.42 -7.12 7.22
N TYR A 5 -4.23 -5.82 7.08
CA TYR A 5 -4.45 -4.87 8.17
C TYR A 5 -5.91 -4.75 8.56
N THR A 6 -6.84 -4.84 7.61
CA THR A 6 -8.27 -4.89 7.92
C THR A 6 -8.58 -6.09 8.80
N ALA A 7 -8.08 -7.27 8.45
CA ALA A 7 -8.31 -8.48 9.24
C ALA A 7 -7.65 -8.41 10.63
N GLU A 8 -6.38 -7.99 10.72
CA GLU A 8 -5.64 -8.03 11.97
C GLU A 8 -5.99 -6.87 12.92
N ILE A 9 -6.14 -5.66 12.41
CA ILE A 9 -6.32 -4.46 13.23
C ILE A 9 -7.79 -4.14 13.46
N ARG A 10 -8.61 -4.19 12.40
CA ARG A 10 -10.03 -3.85 12.51
C ARG A 10 -10.85 -5.01 13.07
N GLU A 11 -10.73 -6.20 12.49
CA GLU A 11 -11.62 -7.32 12.82
C GLU A 11 -11.19 -8.04 14.10
N LYS A 12 -9.90 -8.35 14.26
CA LYS A 12 -9.42 -9.07 15.46
C LYS A 12 -9.27 -8.16 16.68
N GLU A 13 -8.66 -7.00 16.52
CA GLU A 13 -8.33 -6.13 17.65
C GLU A 13 -9.42 -5.09 17.95
N GLY A 14 -10.32 -4.83 16.99
CA GLY A 14 -11.32 -3.76 17.13
C GLY A 14 -10.66 -2.41 17.47
N GLY A 15 -9.43 -2.21 17.02
CA GLY A 15 -8.57 -1.11 17.43
C GLY A 15 -8.64 0.11 16.54
N SER A 16 -9.22 -0.03 15.35
CA SER A 16 -9.35 1.06 14.38
C SER A 16 -10.57 0.84 13.49
N TYR A 17 -11.18 1.92 13.02
CA TYR A 17 -12.24 1.85 12.01
C TYR A 17 -11.73 1.44 10.64
N GLY A 18 -10.47 1.69 10.34
CA GLY A 18 -9.81 1.30 9.11
C GLY A 18 -8.32 1.61 9.14
N VAL A 19 -7.59 0.88 8.32
CA VAL A 19 -6.17 1.10 8.08
C VAL A 19 -6.02 1.37 6.60
N ASN A 20 -5.39 2.47 6.23
CA ASN A 20 -5.08 2.80 4.85
C ASN A 20 -3.59 2.51 4.59
N CYS A 21 -3.32 1.67 3.61
CA CYS A 21 -1.97 1.39 3.14
C CYS A 21 -1.85 1.84 1.68
N SER A 22 -1.05 2.86 1.43
CA SER A 22 -0.84 3.43 0.10
C SER A 22 0.63 3.47 -0.26
N GLY A 23 0.92 3.30 -1.55
CA GLY A 23 2.26 3.46 -2.12
C GLY A 23 2.27 4.62 -3.10
N SER A 24 3.30 5.45 -3.05
CA SER A 24 3.55 6.49 -4.03
C SER A 24 4.95 6.38 -4.58
N LEU A 25 5.08 6.53 -5.89
CA LEU A 25 6.34 6.55 -6.60
C LEU A 25 6.52 7.93 -7.22
N SER A 26 7.63 8.59 -6.89
CA SER A 26 8.08 9.82 -7.54
C SER A 26 9.36 9.53 -8.32
N ARG A 27 9.43 10.00 -9.56
CA ARG A 27 10.62 9.83 -10.40
C ARG A 27 11.53 11.05 -10.34
N TYR A 28 10.96 12.23 -10.23
CA TYR A 28 11.66 13.50 -10.26
C TYR A 28 11.41 14.31 -8.97
N PRO A 29 12.38 15.12 -8.49
CA PRO A 29 13.76 15.24 -8.97
C PRO A 29 14.65 14.04 -8.64
N LYS A 30 14.18 13.14 -7.78
CA LYS A 30 14.85 11.91 -7.35
C LYS A 30 13.86 10.77 -7.31
N GLU A 31 14.26 9.61 -7.81
CA GLU A 31 13.43 8.41 -7.71
C GLU A 31 13.24 8.02 -6.24
N GLN A 32 11.99 8.02 -5.80
CA GLN A 32 11.61 7.76 -4.42
C GLN A 32 10.31 6.97 -4.36
N LEU A 33 10.31 5.92 -3.58
CA LEU A 33 9.10 5.17 -3.20
C LEU A 33 8.78 5.45 -1.73
N VAL A 34 7.52 5.77 -1.47
CA VAL A 34 6.99 5.88 -0.10
C VAL A 34 5.86 4.88 0.06
N LEU A 35 5.99 3.97 1.02
CA LEU A 35 4.90 3.14 1.50
C LEU A 35 4.37 3.77 2.80
N GLN A 36 3.12 4.21 2.77
CA GLN A 36 2.48 4.89 3.90
C GLN A 36 1.37 4.03 4.47
N ILE A 37 1.38 3.87 5.79
CA ILE A 37 0.33 3.16 6.53
C ILE A 37 -0.20 4.12 7.57
N VAL A 38 -1.50 4.41 7.50
CA VAL A 38 -2.17 5.38 8.37
C VAL A 38 -3.41 4.74 8.98
N PHE A 39 -3.56 4.90 10.28
CA PHE A 39 -4.77 4.50 11.01
C PHE A 39 -5.01 5.39 12.21
N GLN A 40 -6.27 5.47 12.62
CA GLN A 40 -6.69 6.16 13.84
C GLN A 40 -7.02 5.12 14.90
N THR A 41 -6.61 5.36 16.13
CA THR A 41 -6.84 4.43 17.24
C THR A 41 -6.95 5.16 18.58
N ASP A 42 -7.45 4.45 19.58
CA ASP A 42 -7.37 4.86 20.96
C ASP A 42 -5.89 4.98 21.39
N PRO A 43 -5.50 6.06 22.10
CA PRO A 43 -4.14 6.22 22.62
C PRO A 43 -3.62 5.02 23.40
N ALA A 44 -4.49 4.31 24.14
CA ALA A 44 -4.10 3.11 24.90
C ALA A 44 -3.71 1.91 24.02
N LYS A 45 -4.15 1.88 22.76
CA LYS A 45 -3.88 0.79 21.80
C LYS A 45 -2.76 1.09 20.80
N LYS A 46 -2.27 2.33 20.77
CA LYS A 46 -1.32 2.81 19.74
C LYS A 46 -0.08 1.91 19.59
N ASP A 47 0.56 1.57 20.69
CA ASP A 47 1.83 0.81 20.66
C ASP A 47 1.58 -0.64 20.20
N LYS A 48 0.52 -1.27 20.68
CA LYS A 48 0.11 -2.61 20.25
C LYS A 48 -0.17 -2.66 18.75
N LEU A 49 -0.96 -1.72 18.24
CA LEU A 49 -1.35 -1.71 16.83
C LEU A 49 -0.18 -1.33 15.91
N SER A 50 0.68 -0.42 16.33
CA SER A 50 1.94 -0.13 15.61
C SER A 50 2.84 -1.38 15.53
N GLY A 51 2.93 -2.15 16.61
CA GLY A 51 3.63 -3.43 16.61
C GLY A 51 3.06 -4.42 15.59
N ILE A 52 1.74 -4.53 15.51
CA ILE A 52 1.07 -5.39 14.52
C ILE A 52 1.39 -4.95 13.09
N VAL A 53 1.40 -3.63 12.82
CA VAL A 53 1.76 -3.11 11.49
C VAL A 53 3.14 -3.59 11.07
N ILE A 54 4.14 -3.43 11.94
CA ILE A 54 5.52 -3.84 11.65
C ILE A 54 5.64 -5.36 11.54
N GLU A 55 4.96 -6.11 12.40
CA GLU A 55 4.92 -7.57 12.34
C GLU A 55 4.40 -8.07 10.99
N GLN A 56 3.26 -7.53 10.53
CA GLN A 56 2.67 -7.93 9.26
C GLN A 56 3.52 -7.51 8.05
N LEU A 57 4.20 -6.36 8.09
CA LEU A 57 5.18 -5.98 7.08
C LEU A 57 6.32 -6.98 6.99
N ASN A 58 6.92 -7.32 8.13
CA ASN A 58 8.01 -8.29 8.21
C ASN A 58 7.57 -9.68 7.73
N LYS A 59 6.37 -10.11 8.12
CA LYS A 59 5.78 -11.37 7.68
C LYS A 59 5.58 -11.38 6.16
N MET A 60 5.01 -10.32 5.59
CA MET A 60 4.82 -10.20 4.15
C MET A 60 6.15 -10.16 3.38
N ALA A 61 7.17 -9.50 3.92
CA ALA A 61 8.52 -9.48 3.34
C ALA A 61 9.21 -10.85 3.39
N LYS A 62 8.89 -11.69 4.38
CA LYS A 62 9.47 -13.03 4.57
C LYS A 62 8.73 -14.11 3.80
N GLU A 63 7.41 -14.09 3.83
CA GLU A 63 6.54 -15.18 3.35
C GLU A 63 5.85 -14.85 2.03
N GLY A 64 5.75 -13.56 1.69
CA GLY A 64 4.99 -13.06 0.55
C GLY A 64 3.46 -13.06 0.80
N PRO A 65 2.68 -12.56 -0.16
CA PRO A 65 1.23 -12.61 -0.12
C PRO A 65 0.71 -14.02 -0.43
N SER A 66 -0.44 -14.39 0.16
CA SER A 66 -1.11 -15.64 -0.18
C SER A 66 -1.60 -15.66 -1.63
N ALA A 67 -1.78 -16.85 -2.19
CA ALA A 67 -2.34 -17.03 -3.54
C ALA A 67 -3.73 -16.38 -3.66
N GLU A 68 -4.56 -16.49 -2.63
CA GLU A 68 -5.88 -15.86 -2.57
C GLU A 68 -5.78 -14.33 -2.64
N HIS A 69 -4.87 -13.70 -1.88
CA HIS A 69 -4.65 -12.27 -1.93
C HIS A 69 -4.14 -11.81 -3.29
N MET A 70 -3.24 -12.59 -3.91
CA MET A 70 -2.74 -12.29 -5.26
C MET A 70 -3.85 -12.35 -6.30
N GLN A 71 -4.70 -13.35 -6.24
CA GLN A 71 -5.84 -13.47 -7.14
C GLN A 71 -6.81 -12.29 -6.98
N LYS A 72 -7.24 -12.01 -5.76
CA LYS A 72 -8.17 -10.89 -5.46
C LYS A 72 -7.65 -9.54 -5.96
N ILE A 73 -6.36 -9.26 -5.74
CA ILE A 73 -5.79 -7.97 -6.18
C ILE A 73 -5.67 -7.88 -7.71
N LYS A 74 -5.28 -8.95 -8.39
CA LYS A 74 -5.22 -8.99 -9.85
C LYS A 74 -6.61 -8.78 -10.47
N GLU A 75 -7.61 -9.50 -10.01
CA GLU A 75 -9.00 -9.34 -10.46
C GLU A 75 -9.50 -7.90 -10.25
N TYR A 76 -9.23 -7.32 -9.08
CA TYR A 76 -9.56 -5.93 -8.78
C TYR A 76 -8.86 -4.95 -9.72
N MET A 77 -7.55 -5.10 -9.93
CA MET A 77 -6.76 -4.22 -10.81
C MET A 77 -7.25 -4.28 -12.26
N LEU A 78 -7.49 -5.49 -12.78
CA LEU A 78 -7.99 -5.68 -14.14
C LEU A 78 -9.40 -5.12 -14.34
N LYS A 79 -10.28 -5.31 -13.35
CA LYS A 79 -11.62 -4.71 -13.37
C LYS A 79 -11.53 -3.18 -13.35
N LYS A 80 -10.76 -2.62 -12.41
CA LYS A 80 -10.59 -1.17 -12.28
C LYS A 80 -9.97 -0.55 -13.53
N TYR A 81 -9.03 -1.22 -14.17
CA TYR A 81 -8.44 -0.79 -15.43
C TYR A 81 -9.49 -0.65 -16.55
N LYS A 82 -10.34 -1.68 -16.73
CA LYS A 82 -11.43 -1.64 -17.73
C LYS A 82 -12.44 -0.52 -17.47
N ASP A 83 -12.74 -0.25 -16.20
CA ASP A 83 -13.67 0.82 -15.84
C ASP A 83 -13.02 2.19 -16.02
N ALA A 84 -11.75 2.36 -15.65
CA ALA A 84 -11.00 3.61 -15.80
C ALA A 84 -10.88 4.06 -17.27
N GLN A 85 -10.73 3.13 -18.21
CA GLN A 85 -10.65 3.45 -19.65
C GLN A 85 -11.89 4.17 -20.21
N LYS A 86 -13.01 4.15 -19.50
CA LYS A 86 -14.22 4.87 -19.86
C LYS A 86 -14.22 6.34 -19.42
N GLU A 87 -13.27 6.71 -18.57
CA GLU A 87 -13.19 8.01 -17.94
C GLU A 87 -12.18 8.93 -18.66
N ASN A 88 -12.58 10.16 -18.96
CA ASN A 88 -11.68 11.14 -19.59
C ASN A 88 -10.46 11.46 -18.70
N SER A 89 -10.65 11.49 -17.39
CA SER A 89 -9.57 11.74 -16.43
C SER A 89 -8.46 10.71 -16.49
N TYR A 90 -8.79 9.45 -16.77
CA TYR A 90 -7.81 8.39 -16.96
C TYR A 90 -6.90 8.68 -18.16
N TRP A 91 -7.48 9.03 -19.31
CA TRP A 91 -6.70 9.33 -20.52
C TRP A 91 -5.89 10.61 -20.37
N LEU A 92 -6.48 11.65 -19.77
CA LEU A 92 -5.76 12.90 -19.50
C LEU A 92 -4.52 12.65 -18.63
N GLY A 93 -4.66 11.90 -17.53
CA GLY A 93 -3.55 11.58 -16.64
C GLY A 93 -2.47 10.73 -17.32
N ASN A 94 -2.85 9.73 -18.13
CA ASN A 94 -1.88 8.93 -18.86
C ASN A 94 -1.15 9.71 -19.96
N LEU A 95 -1.83 10.64 -20.65
CA LEU A 95 -1.19 11.51 -21.62
C LEU A 95 -0.22 12.49 -20.97
N ASP A 96 -0.61 13.11 -19.86
CA ASP A 96 0.26 13.99 -19.08
C ASP A 96 1.53 13.26 -18.65
N GLU A 97 1.37 12.06 -18.06
CA GLU A 97 2.49 11.24 -17.65
C GLU A 97 3.38 10.79 -18.82
N TYR A 98 2.77 10.44 -19.97
CA TYR A 98 3.52 10.09 -21.17
C TYR A 98 4.36 11.26 -21.70
N PHE A 99 3.79 12.46 -21.77
CA PHE A 99 4.52 13.65 -22.22
C PHE A 99 5.60 14.07 -21.23
N TYR A 100 5.41 13.82 -19.95
CA TYR A 100 6.39 14.13 -18.91
C TYR A 100 7.54 13.12 -18.82
N THR A 101 7.24 11.82 -18.93
CA THR A 101 8.23 10.75 -18.69
C THR A 101 8.69 10.02 -19.97
N GLY A 102 7.94 10.10 -21.06
CA GLY A 102 8.12 9.30 -22.27
C GLY A 102 7.67 7.84 -22.15
N ILE A 103 6.99 7.47 -21.05
CA ILE A 103 6.57 6.10 -20.77
C ILE A 103 5.06 5.97 -20.95
N ASP A 104 4.64 5.00 -21.77
CA ASP A 104 3.25 4.61 -21.90
C ASP A 104 2.88 3.54 -20.88
N TYR A 105 2.25 3.95 -19.79
CA TYR A 105 1.78 3.06 -18.72
C TYR A 105 0.50 2.29 -19.07
N THR A 106 -0.13 2.57 -20.21
CA THR A 106 -1.31 1.83 -20.65
C THR A 106 -0.95 0.59 -21.47
N LYS A 107 0.26 0.60 -22.04
CA LYS A 107 0.75 -0.48 -22.88
C LYS A 107 0.96 -1.76 -22.05
N ASP A 108 0.41 -2.85 -22.56
CA ASP A 108 0.58 -4.19 -22.00
C ASP A 108 0.15 -4.33 -20.51
N TYR A 109 -0.68 -3.41 -20.00
CA TYR A 109 -1.08 -3.38 -18.59
C TYR A 109 -1.64 -4.71 -18.09
N GLU A 110 -2.57 -5.34 -18.84
CA GLU A 110 -3.17 -6.62 -18.43
C GLU A 110 -2.12 -7.74 -18.37
N THR A 111 -1.20 -7.79 -19.34
CA THR A 111 -0.10 -8.75 -19.36
C THR A 111 0.84 -8.55 -18.18
N LEU A 112 1.18 -7.29 -17.89
CA LEU A 112 2.02 -6.94 -16.74
C LEU A 112 1.37 -7.36 -15.42
N VAL A 113 0.10 -7.00 -15.20
CA VAL A 113 -0.61 -7.39 -13.97
C VAL A 113 -0.65 -8.91 -13.80
N ASN A 114 -0.90 -9.65 -14.88
CA ASN A 114 -0.93 -11.11 -14.82
C ASN A 114 0.45 -11.73 -14.57
N SER A 115 1.52 -11.11 -15.03
CA SER A 115 2.89 -11.62 -14.85
C SER A 115 3.43 -11.48 -13.43
N ILE A 116 2.95 -10.51 -12.64
CA ILE A 116 3.42 -10.29 -11.26
C ILE A 116 3.13 -11.52 -10.41
N THR A 117 4.15 -12.03 -9.73
CA THR A 117 4.06 -13.19 -8.83
C THR A 117 4.08 -12.79 -7.36
N ALA A 118 3.69 -13.70 -6.47
CA ALA A 118 3.82 -13.51 -5.03
C ALA A 118 5.28 -13.30 -4.61
N LYS A 119 6.21 -13.93 -5.32
CA LYS A 119 7.65 -13.79 -5.10
C LYS A 119 8.15 -12.39 -5.45
N ASP A 120 7.67 -11.80 -6.54
CA ASP A 120 8.04 -10.42 -6.92
C ASP A 120 7.62 -9.42 -5.84
N VAL A 121 6.41 -9.58 -5.29
CA VAL A 121 5.90 -8.74 -4.20
C VAL A 121 6.72 -8.94 -2.92
N GLN A 122 7.05 -10.19 -2.58
CA GLN A 122 7.89 -10.54 -1.45
C GLN A 122 9.28 -9.89 -1.56
N GLU A 123 9.97 -10.11 -2.67
CA GLU A 123 11.33 -9.58 -2.90
C GLU A 123 11.36 -8.06 -2.91
N PHE A 124 10.33 -7.44 -3.51
CA PHE A 124 10.20 -5.99 -3.50
C PHE A 124 10.07 -5.43 -2.08
N LEU A 125 9.15 -5.99 -1.27
CA LEU A 125 8.97 -5.55 0.10
C LEU A 125 10.21 -5.85 0.97
N ALA A 126 10.86 -6.98 0.77
CA ALA A 126 12.10 -7.31 1.47
C ALA A 126 13.23 -6.30 1.16
N LYS A 127 13.37 -5.86 -0.10
CA LYS A 127 14.31 -4.81 -0.48
C LYS A 127 13.96 -3.47 0.17
N LEU A 128 12.70 -3.12 0.25
CA LEU A 128 12.23 -1.89 0.89
C LEU A 128 12.57 -1.90 2.39
N MET A 129 12.21 -2.97 3.09
CA MET A 129 12.46 -3.13 4.53
C MET A 129 13.96 -3.15 4.87
N LYS A 130 14.79 -3.72 4.00
CA LYS A 130 16.24 -3.77 4.19
C LYS A 130 16.91 -2.39 4.20
N GLN A 131 16.27 -1.36 3.63
CA GLN A 131 16.81 0.01 3.64
C GLN A 131 16.78 0.64 5.03
N ASN A 132 15.97 0.12 5.94
CA ASN A 132 15.82 0.62 7.32
C ASN A 132 15.47 2.12 7.39
N ASN A 133 14.66 2.58 6.46
CA ASN A 133 14.18 3.98 6.35
C ASN A 133 12.74 4.10 6.86
N GLU A 134 12.48 3.53 8.03
CA GLU A 134 11.17 3.61 8.68
C GLU A 134 11.05 4.90 9.49
N ILE A 135 9.93 5.58 9.33
CA ILE A 135 9.55 6.75 10.13
C ILE A 135 8.17 6.48 10.72
N GLN A 136 8.09 6.50 12.04
CA GLN A 136 6.83 6.42 12.76
C GLN A 136 6.46 7.78 13.32
N VAL A 137 5.24 8.25 13.00
CA VAL A 137 4.69 9.50 13.51
C VAL A 137 3.42 9.18 14.29
N ILE A 138 3.38 9.57 15.56
CA ILE A 138 2.22 9.40 16.43
C ILE A 138 1.74 10.79 16.85
N MET A 139 0.48 11.11 16.51
CA MET A 139 -0.19 12.33 16.95
C MET A 139 -1.20 11.98 18.05
N THR A 140 -1.06 12.63 19.18
CA THR A 140 -1.97 12.49 20.33
C THR A 140 -2.41 13.87 20.80
N VAL A 141 -3.55 13.95 21.50
CA VAL A 141 -3.89 15.16 22.25
C VAL A 141 -2.90 15.39 23.39
N PRO A 142 -2.57 16.65 23.73
CA PRO A 142 -1.78 16.95 24.91
C PRO A 142 -2.40 16.37 26.17
N GLU A 143 -1.57 15.91 27.12
CA GLU A 143 -2.05 15.29 28.37
C GLU A 143 -2.94 16.23 29.20
N GLU A 144 -2.81 17.55 29.05
CA GLU A 144 -3.63 18.57 29.74
C GLU A 144 -5.09 18.64 29.23
N GLU A 145 -5.34 18.17 27.97
CA GLU A 145 -6.67 18.19 27.36
C GLU A 145 -7.36 16.81 27.42
N ALA A 146 -6.69 15.79 27.93
CA ALA A 146 -7.20 14.42 28.03
C ALA A 146 -7.97 14.11 29.34
N LYS A 147 -8.32 15.16 30.14
CA LYS A 147 -9.08 15.02 31.41
C LYS A 147 -10.55 15.34 31.25
#